data_f5e993d58c4cc73ce61eb135322f55ac
#
_entry.id   f5e993d58c4cc73ce61eb135322f55ac
#
_cell.length_a   1.000
_cell.length_b   1.000
_cell.length_c   1.000
_cell.angle_alpha   90.00
_cell.angle_beta   90.00
_cell.angle_gamma   90.00
#
_symmetry.space_group_name_H-M   'P 1'
#
loop_
_entity.id
_entity.type
_entity.pdbx_description
1 polymer ?
#
loop_
_entity_poly.entity_id
_entity_poly.type
_entity_poly.pdbx_seq_one_letter_code
_entity_poly.pdbx_strand_id
1 'polypeptide(L)'
;MKNLLIFSSYSADGSLPPYVLHLLKNIQNSCAITKTIFVWTGPKLSQLTHEALRASNTEIVMRENIGFDFASYKHALARENPQESDYDGIFFANDSVYGPFNSLKIAVAGHELFDIWGMTDSWQHTYHLQTYFFYIRKV
;
A
#
# COMPACT_ATOMS: atom_id res chain seq x y z
N MET A 1 7.79 14.91 -6.77
CA MET A 1 6.55 14.14 -6.59
C MET A 1 6.44 13.70 -5.14
N LYS A 2 5.25 13.79 -4.56
CA LYS A 2 4.97 13.40 -3.17
C LYS A 2 3.79 12.44 -3.19
N ASN A 3 3.98 11.20 -2.85
CA ASN A 3 2.91 10.22 -2.84
C ASN A 3 2.65 9.67 -1.43
N LEU A 4 1.38 9.41 -1.14
CA LEU A 4 0.94 8.63 0.00
C LEU A 4 0.91 7.15 -0.39
N LEU A 5 1.36 6.27 0.49
CA LEU A 5 1.14 4.82 0.37
C LEU A 5 0.17 4.37 1.46
N ILE A 6 -0.90 3.70 1.06
CA ILE A 6 -1.78 2.96 1.97
C ILE A 6 -1.56 1.47 1.72
N PHE A 7 -1.05 0.77 2.71
CA PHE A 7 -0.72 -0.65 2.63
C PHE A 7 -1.58 -1.46 3.61
N SER A 8 -2.38 -2.40 3.09
CA SER A 8 -3.22 -3.30 3.90
C SER A 8 -2.54 -4.65 4.10
N SER A 9 -2.48 -5.14 5.33
CA SER A 9 -1.88 -6.43 5.63
C SER A 9 -2.58 -7.16 6.77
N TYR A 10 -2.52 -8.49 6.71
CA TYR A 10 -3.08 -9.41 7.69
C TYR A 10 -2.21 -10.66 7.84
N SER A 11 -2.07 -11.15 9.05
CA SER A 11 -1.66 -12.53 9.31
C SER A 11 -2.40 -13.07 10.52
N ALA A 12 -2.60 -14.38 10.57
CA ALA A 12 -3.36 -15.03 11.64
C ALA A 12 -2.59 -15.11 12.97
N ASP A 13 -1.26 -15.05 12.94
CA ASP A 13 -0.37 -15.21 14.10
C ASP A 13 0.23 -13.90 14.62
N GLY A 14 -0.10 -12.77 14.00
CA GLY A 14 0.46 -11.46 14.38
C GLY A 14 1.89 -11.21 13.89
N SER A 15 2.48 -12.12 13.12
CA SER A 15 3.80 -11.93 12.50
C SER A 15 3.67 -11.28 11.13
N LEU A 16 4.67 -10.49 10.74
CA LEU A 16 4.75 -9.95 9.39
C LEU A 16 5.74 -10.78 8.59
N PRO A 17 5.29 -11.50 7.54
CA PRO A 17 6.19 -12.28 6.70
C PRO A 17 7.27 -11.42 6.06
N PRO A 18 8.52 -11.92 5.91
CA PRO A 18 9.63 -11.14 5.35
C PRO A 18 9.34 -10.57 3.96
N TYR A 19 8.55 -11.26 3.13
CA TYR A 19 8.20 -10.79 1.78
C TYR A 19 7.33 -9.53 1.81
N VAL A 20 6.51 -9.34 2.84
CA VAL A 20 5.67 -8.14 3.01
C VAL A 20 6.54 -6.93 3.30
N LEU A 21 7.53 -7.06 4.18
CA LEU A 21 8.50 -5.99 4.44
C LEU A 21 9.34 -5.69 3.19
N HIS A 22 9.71 -6.71 2.43
CA HIS A 22 10.44 -6.55 1.16
C HIS A 22 9.60 -5.74 0.16
N LEU A 23 8.34 -6.12 -0.05
CA LEU A 23 7.43 -5.41 -0.95
C LEU A 23 7.22 -3.95 -0.51
N LEU A 24 6.90 -3.74 0.77
CA LEU A 24 6.69 -2.42 1.35
C LEU A 24 7.89 -1.49 1.11
N LYS A 25 9.10 -1.92 1.44
CA LYS A 25 10.33 -1.16 1.25
C LYS A 25 10.61 -0.85 -0.23
N ASN A 26 10.34 -1.79 -1.13
CA ASN A 26 10.51 -1.56 -2.55
C ASN A 26 9.52 -0.51 -3.09
N ILE A 27 8.27 -0.52 -2.66
CA ILE A 27 7.29 0.52 -3.02
C ILE A 27 7.75 1.87 -2.48
N GLN A 28 8.12 1.97 -1.21
CA GLN A 28 8.61 3.20 -0.60
C GLN A 28 9.80 3.81 -1.36
N ASN A 29 10.74 2.98 -1.78
CA ASN A 29 11.95 3.42 -2.48
C ASN A 29 11.74 3.73 -3.96
N SER A 30 10.66 3.24 -4.56
CA SER A 30 10.46 3.32 -6.03
C SER A 30 9.38 4.31 -6.45
N CYS A 31 8.46 4.68 -5.56
CA CYS A 31 7.23 5.40 -5.89
C CYS A 31 7.17 6.82 -5.30
N ALA A 32 8.29 7.40 -4.92
CA ALA A 32 8.37 8.74 -4.29
C ALA A 32 7.42 8.88 -3.08
N ILE A 33 7.37 7.85 -2.25
CA ILE A 33 6.49 7.81 -1.06
C ILE A 33 7.05 8.76 0.00
N THR A 34 6.23 9.70 0.44
CA THR A 34 6.56 10.64 1.52
C THR A 34 5.93 10.25 2.85
N LYS A 35 4.83 9.50 2.82
CA LYS A 35 4.19 8.93 4.01
C LYS A 35 3.59 7.56 3.67
N THR A 36 3.68 6.65 4.63
CA THR A 36 3.03 5.34 4.56
C THR A 36 2.06 5.17 5.71
N ILE A 37 0.83 4.74 5.41
CA ILE A 37 -0.14 4.24 6.39
C ILE A 37 -0.24 2.74 6.20
N PHE A 38 0.24 2.00 7.19
CA PHE A 38 0.19 0.54 7.22
C PHE A 38 -1.02 0.11 8.04
N VAL A 39 -2.05 -0.40 7.37
CA VAL A 39 -3.28 -0.86 8.01
C VAL A 39 -3.14 -2.33 8.34
N TRP A 40 -3.14 -2.63 9.62
CA TRP A 40 -3.04 -3.98 10.13
C TRP A 40 -4.39 -4.48 10.65
N THR A 41 -4.83 -5.63 10.17
CA THR A 41 -6.11 -6.23 10.56
C THR A 41 -5.96 -7.58 11.28
N GLY A 42 -4.73 -8.00 11.57
CA GLY A 42 -4.41 -9.21 12.33
C GLY A 42 -4.37 -8.99 13.85
N PRO A 43 -3.95 -10.02 14.60
CA PRO A 43 -3.69 -9.93 16.02
C PRO A 43 -2.61 -8.89 16.35
N LYS A 44 -2.34 -8.68 17.63
CA LYS A 44 -1.30 -7.73 18.08
C LYS A 44 0.04 -8.00 17.39
N LEU A 45 0.59 -7.00 16.71
CA LEU A 45 1.91 -7.06 16.10
C LEU A 45 3.00 -7.27 17.15
N SER A 46 4.02 -8.06 16.82
CA SER A 46 5.21 -8.19 17.64
C SER A 46 5.94 -6.84 17.74
N GLN A 47 6.67 -6.64 18.84
CA GLN A 47 7.46 -5.42 19.03
C GLN A 47 8.50 -5.24 17.92
N LEU A 48 9.18 -6.30 17.50
CA LEU A 48 10.16 -6.27 16.41
C LEU A 48 9.54 -5.78 15.10
N THR A 49 8.35 -6.26 14.75
CA THR A 49 7.61 -5.82 13.56
C THR A 49 7.23 -4.34 13.67
N HIS A 50 6.76 -3.93 14.83
CA HIS A 50 6.38 -2.54 15.10
C HIS A 50 7.56 -1.58 14.92
N GLU A 51 8.73 -1.95 15.44
CA GLU A 51 9.97 -1.18 15.30
C GLU A 51 10.45 -1.12 13.84
N ALA A 52 10.40 -2.26 13.11
CA ALA A 52 10.78 -2.34 11.71
C ALA A 52 9.90 -1.45 10.80
N LEU A 53 8.60 -1.37 11.07
CA LEU A 53 7.68 -0.51 10.34
C LEU A 53 7.91 0.97 10.67
N ARG A 54 8.07 1.32 11.94
CA ARG A 54 8.32 2.71 12.37
C ARG A 54 9.61 3.31 11.81
N ALA A 55 10.65 2.50 11.63
CA ALA A 55 11.93 2.93 11.09
C ALA A 55 11.83 3.49 9.65
N SER A 56 10.72 3.27 8.94
CA SER A 56 10.53 3.67 7.54
C SER A 56 9.43 4.73 7.34
N ASN A 57 9.26 5.66 8.26
CA ASN A 57 8.23 6.72 8.21
C ASN A 57 6.82 6.16 7.96
N THR A 58 6.50 5.09 8.68
CA THR A 58 5.24 4.35 8.53
C THR A 58 4.37 4.56 9.76
N GLU A 59 3.17 5.06 9.56
CA GLU A 59 2.11 5.10 10.57
C GLU A 59 1.38 3.75 10.58
N ILE A 60 1.27 3.14 11.74
CA ILE A 60 0.57 1.86 11.91
C ILE A 60 -0.85 2.13 12.41
N VAL A 61 -1.83 1.67 11.67
CA VAL A 61 -3.25 1.76 12.00
C VAL A 61 -3.80 0.35 12.18
N MET A 62 -4.34 0.06 13.35
CA MET A 62 -4.96 -1.24 13.64
C MET A 62 -6.48 -1.14 13.53
N ARG A 63 -7.09 -2.14 12.92
CA ARG A 63 -8.54 -2.26 12.82
C ARG A 63 -9.00 -3.72 12.78
N GLU A 64 -10.28 -3.96 13.00
CA GLU A 64 -10.88 -5.28 12.81
C GLU A 64 -10.84 -5.71 11.34
N ASN A 65 -10.68 -7.00 11.09
CA ASN A 65 -10.66 -7.58 9.73
C ASN A 65 -12.09 -7.75 9.19
N ILE A 66 -12.74 -6.63 8.89
CA ILE A 66 -14.09 -6.57 8.31
C ILE A 66 -14.02 -5.75 7.02
N GLY A 67 -14.51 -6.30 5.91
CA GLY A 67 -14.57 -5.62 4.61
C GLY A 67 -13.24 -5.59 3.84
N PHE A 68 -12.27 -6.42 4.23
CA PHE A 68 -11.00 -6.67 3.54
C PHE A 68 -10.19 -5.38 3.20
N ASP A 69 -9.43 -5.41 2.12
CA ASP A 69 -8.50 -4.35 1.75
C ASP A 69 -9.18 -3.01 1.46
N PHE A 70 -10.32 -3.00 0.76
CA PHE A 70 -11.04 -1.77 0.47
C PHE A 70 -11.55 -1.06 1.72
N ALA A 71 -11.99 -1.80 2.73
CA ALA A 71 -12.36 -1.20 4.01
C ALA A 71 -11.14 -0.62 4.73
N SER A 72 -9.97 -1.25 4.60
CA SER A 72 -8.70 -0.73 5.12
C SER A 72 -8.29 0.54 4.39
N TYR A 73 -8.39 0.59 3.07
CA TYR A 73 -8.11 1.78 2.27
C TYR A 73 -9.03 2.93 2.62
N LYS A 74 -10.34 2.69 2.70
CA LYS A 74 -11.33 3.68 3.12
C LYS A 74 -11.03 4.23 4.52
N HIS A 75 -10.71 3.36 5.48
CA HIS A 75 -10.40 3.74 6.85
C HIS A 75 -9.15 4.63 6.91
N ALA A 76 -8.08 4.26 6.21
CA ALA A 76 -6.86 5.04 6.14
C ALA A 76 -7.07 6.41 5.49
N LEU A 77 -7.83 6.46 4.39
CA LEU A 77 -8.18 7.72 3.72
C LEU A 77 -8.99 8.64 4.63
N ALA A 78 -10.01 8.12 5.32
CA ALA A 78 -10.82 8.90 6.24
C ALA A 78 -10.01 9.45 7.42
N ARG A 79 -9.04 8.68 7.92
CA ARG A 79 -8.13 9.07 8.99
C ARG A 79 -7.12 10.13 8.54
N GLU A 80 -6.50 9.93 7.39
CA GLU A 80 -5.52 10.88 6.84
C GLU A 80 -6.20 12.16 6.36
N ASN A 81 -7.41 12.03 5.82
CA ASN A 81 -8.18 13.15 5.25
C ASN A 81 -7.30 14.08 4.39
N PRO A 82 -6.63 13.55 3.34
CA PRO A 82 -5.62 14.30 2.62
C PRO A 82 -6.24 15.48 1.89
N GLN A 83 -5.63 16.66 2.06
CA GLN A 83 -6.01 17.85 1.34
C GLN A 83 -5.41 17.85 -0.07
N GLU A 84 -5.92 18.69 -0.98
CA GLU A 84 -5.48 18.72 -2.38
C GLU A 84 -3.96 18.93 -2.56
N SER A 85 -3.33 19.70 -1.68
CA SER A 85 -1.90 20.04 -1.75
C SER A 85 -0.96 19.06 -1.07
N ASP A 86 -1.47 18.06 -0.36
CA ASP A 86 -0.62 17.21 0.48
C ASP A 86 0.18 16.19 -0.35
N TYR A 87 -0.46 15.62 -1.39
CA TYR A 87 0.10 14.56 -2.21
C TYR A 87 -0.24 14.76 -3.69
N ASP A 88 0.64 14.34 -4.58
CA ASP A 88 0.40 14.28 -6.02
C ASP A 88 -0.46 13.06 -6.40
N GLY A 89 -0.39 12.02 -5.58
CA GLY A 89 -1.21 10.82 -5.76
C GLY A 89 -1.10 9.85 -4.59
N ILE A 90 -1.89 8.79 -4.69
CA ILE A 90 -2.01 7.77 -3.64
C ILE A 90 -1.79 6.39 -4.25
N PHE A 91 -0.83 5.66 -3.72
CA PHE A 91 -0.65 4.24 -3.98
C PHE A 91 -1.42 3.42 -2.96
N PHE A 92 -2.07 2.38 -3.44
CA PHE A 92 -2.75 1.37 -2.63
C PHE A 92 -2.08 0.02 -2.90
N ALA A 93 -1.75 -0.69 -1.85
CA ALA A 93 -1.14 -2.00 -1.94
C ALA A 93 -1.60 -2.92 -0.82
N ASN A 94 -1.49 -4.23 -1.06
CA ASN A 94 -1.73 -5.25 -0.05
C ASN A 94 -0.66 -6.36 -0.12
N ASP A 95 -0.74 -7.31 0.78
CA ASP A 95 0.20 -8.42 0.95
C ASP A 95 -0.14 -9.67 0.12
N SER A 96 -1.04 -9.57 -0.87
CA SER A 96 -1.51 -10.73 -1.65
C SER A 96 -0.48 -11.24 -2.67
N VAL A 97 0.62 -10.51 -2.91
CA VAL A 97 1.62 -10.85 -3.93
C VAL A 97 3.02 -10.93 -3.36
N TYR A 98 3.83 -11.80 -3.96
CA TYR A 98 5.26 -11.91 -3.69
C TYR A 98 6.05 -11.09 -4.70
N GLY A 99 7.07 -10.40 -4.23
CA GLY A 99 7.94 -9.58 -5.09
C GLY A 99 8.24 -8.20 -4.48
N PRO A 100 8.80 -7.29 -5.29
CA PRO A 100 9.25 -7.49 -6.67
C PRO A 100 10.53 -8.33 -6.78
N PHE A 101 10.64 -9.12 -7.83
CA PHE A 101 11.86 -9.90 -8.15
C PHE A 101 12.83 -9.09 -9.02
N ASN A 102 12.35 -8.02 -9.65
CA ASN A 102 13.09 -7.07 -10.45
C ASN A 102 12.87 -5.65 -9.96
N SER A 103 13.54 -4.68 -10.56
CA SER A 103 13.40 -3.27 -10.17
C SER A 103 11.96 -2.76 -10.35
N LEU A 104 11.31 -2.44 -9.26
CA LEU A 104 9.98 -1.85 -9.27
C LEU A 104 9.96 -0.46 -9.95
N LYS A 105 11.08 0.26 -9.92
CA LYS A 105 11.21 1.57 -10.59
C LYS A 105 10.87 1.50 -12.09
N ILE A 106 11.26 0.41 -12.75
CA ILE A 106 10.97 0.20 -14.17
C ILE A 106 9.47 -0.07 -14.37
N ALA A 107 8.89 -0.90 -13.51
CA ALA A 107 7.49 -1.29 -13.62
C ALA A 107 6.52 -0.12 -13.37
N VAL A 108 6.88 0.81 -12.48
CA VAL A 108 6.05 1.99 -12.17
C VAL A 108 6.39 3.22 -13.00
N ALA A 109 7.39 3.16 -13.88
CA ALA A 109 7.78 4.31 -14.69
C ALA A 109 6.59 4.79 -15.54
N GLY A 110 6.29 6.09 -15.46
CA GLY A 110 5.18 6.71 -16.20
C GLY A 110 3.80 6.57 -15.56
N HIS A 111 3.68 5.97 -14.37
CA HIS A 111 2.38 5.88 -13.67
C HIS A 111 1.71 7.27 -13.50
N GLU A 112 2.51 8.30 -13.31
CA GLU A 112 2.07 9.68 -13.13
C GLU A 112 1.40 10.31 -14.35
N LEU A 113 1.49 9.67 -15.50
CA LEU A 113 0.82 10.11 -16.73
C LEU A 113 -0.67 9.73 -16.77
N PHE A 114 -1.11 8.89 -15.86
CA PHE A 114 -2.47 8.37 -15.81
C PHE A 114 -3.20 8.84 -14.54
N ASP A 115 -4.50 9.05 -14.66
CA ASP A 115 -5.33 9.36 -13.49
C ASP A 115 -5.50 8.14 -12.58
N ILE A 116 -5.57 6.95 -13.18
CA ILE A 116 -5.57 5.66 -12.50
C ILE A 116 -4.60 4.73 -13.21
N TRP A 117 -3.73 4.09 -12.45
CA TRP A 117 -2.78 3.11 -12.93
C TRP A 117 -2.79 1.87 -12.02
N GLY A 118 -2.64 0.68 -12.60
CA GLY A 118 -2.53 -0.58 -11.87
C GLY A 118 -1.43 -1.47 -12.43
N MET A 119 -0.81 -2.27 -11.58
CA MET A 119 0.28 -3.17 -11.96
C MET A 119 -0.17 -4.22 -12.98
N THR A 120 -1.37 -4.75 -12.81
CA THR A 120 -1.97 -5.74 -13.70
C THR A 120 -3.46 -5.51 -13.85
N ASP A 121 -4.00 -6.03 -14.94
CA ASP A 121 -5.42 -6.05 -15.24
C ASP A 121 -5.93 -7.49 -15.40
N SER A 122 -7.22 -7.63 -15.52
CA SER A 122 -7.89 -8.91 -15.77
C SER A 122 -9.17 -8.71 -16.57
N TRP A 123 -9.46 -9.69 -17.41
CA TRP A 123 -10.72 -9.83 -18.16
C TRP A 123 -11.64 -10.90 -17.58
N GLN A 124 -11.30 -11.44 -16.42
CA GLN A 124 -12.17 -12.40 -15.75
C GLN A 124 -13.49 -11.71 -15.37
N HIS A 125 -14.58 -12.12 -15.99
CA HIS A 125 -15.92 -11.53 -15.94
C HIS A 125 -16.04 -10.22 -16.75
N THR A 126 -15.36 -9.15 -16.37
CA THR A 126 -15.27 -7.86 -17.06
C THR A 126 -13.88 -7.30 -16.92
N TYR A 127 -13.51 -6.33 -17.77
CA TYR A 127 -12.23 -5.64 -17.62
C TYR A 127 -12.15 -4.91 -16.28
N HIS A 128 -11.07 -5.15 -15.52
CA HIS A 128 -10.78 -4.44 -14.29
C HIS A 128 -9.27 -4.43 -13.97
N LEU A 129 -8.82 -3.42 -13.23
CA LEU A 129 -7.50 -3.41 -12.61
C LEU A 129 -7.51 -4.28 -11.36
N GLN A 130 -6.45 -5.07 -11.16
CA GLN A 130 -6.30 -5.84 -9.94
C GLN A 130 -5.85 -4.94 -8.80
N THR A 131 -6.44 -5.13 -7.61
CA THR A 131 -6.38 -4.17 -6.52
C THR A 131 -5.25 -4.40 -5.51
N TYR A 132 -4.32 -5.30 -5.81
CA TYR A 132 -3.19 -5.57 -4.93
C TYR A 132 -2.07 -4.53 -5.03
N PHE A 133 -1.98 -3.76 -6.14
CA PHE A 133 -1.10 -2.62 -6.30
C PHE A 133 -1.60 -1.70 -7.40
N PHE A 134 -2.08 -0.51 -7.02
CA PHE A 134 -2.59 0.49 -7.94
C PHE A 134 -2.35 1.90 -7.43
N TYR A 135 -2.47 2.88 -8.31
CA TYR A 135 -2.25 4.29 -8.06
C TYR A 135 -3.45 5.10 -8.55
N ILE A 136 -3.79 6.13 -7.81
CA ILE A 136 -4.75 7.15 -8.20
C ILE A 136 -4.05 8.51 -8.12
N ARG A 137 -3.98 9.21 -9.24
CA ARG A 137 -3.49 10.58 -9.28
C ARG A 137 -4.52 11.50 -8.61
N LYS A 138 -4.04 12.38 -7.78
CA LYS A 138 -4.87 13.41 -7.21
C LYS A 138 -5.08 14.52 -8.24
N VAL A 139 -6.30 14.87 -8.52
CA VAL A 139 -6.69 15.93 -9.47
C VAL A 139 -6.91 17.23 -8.71
#